data_320d78313a1c0e47161c757cd28b1e96
#
_entry.id   320d78313a1c0e47161c757cd28b1e96
#
_cell.length_a   1.000
_cell.length_b   1.000
_cell.length_c   1.000
_cell.angle_alpha   90.00
_cell.angle_beta   90.00
_cell.angle_gamma   90.00
#
_symmetry.space_group_name_H-M   'P 1'
#
loop_
_entity.id
_entity.type
_entity.pdbx_description
1 polymer ?
#
loop_
_entity_poly.entity_id
_entity_poly.type
_entity_poly.pdbx_seq_one_letter_code
_entity_poly.pdbx_strand_id
1 'polypeptide(L)'
;FGPLRESTARLKSVDMIISKDKRFDSAYLMKYKVSRIYSIKYPDYDMLIYPLQNSKVHAVTGIGNPGQFFSMLRSLDIKIIEHVFPDHYNFSENDLMFDDGLPIVMTEKDAVKCIDFGLDNCYVLSIMLEIDEKFSLDLLNKLEVILDDKQKITRNISVPNLQG
;
A
#
# COMPACT_ATOMS: atom_id res chain seq x y z
N PHE A 1 23.47 -4.78 -2.48
CA PHE A 1 23.07 -5.23 -1.16
C PHE A 1 23.11 -4.05 -0.21
N GLY A 2 21.95 -3.56 0.27
CA GLY A 2 21.90 -2.47 1.26
C GLY A 2 22.08 -3.05 2.70
N PRO A 3 22.52 -2.23 3.67
CA PRO A 3 22.82 -2.66 5.03
C PRO A 3 21.58 -3.18 5.80
N LEU A 4 20.35 -2.93 5.30
CA LEU A 4 19.09 -3.38 5.90
C LEU A 4 18.51 -4.64 5.25
N ARG A 5 19.20 -5.27 4.28
CA ARG A 5 18.74 -6.50 3.62
C ARG A 5 19.41 -7.70 4.26
N GLU A 6 18.61 -8.51 4.92
CA GLU A 6 19.06 -9.78 5.48
C GLU A 6 19.17 -10.86 4.38
N SER A 7 19.95 -11.90 4.68
CA SER A 7 20.05 -13.10 3.84
C SER A 7 18.71 -13.83 3.78
N THR A 8 18.42 -14.50 2.64
CA THR A 8 17.25 -15.39 2.49
C THR A 8 17.21 -16.52 3.52
N ALA A 9 18.36 -16.86 4.15
CA ALA A 9 18.39 -17.81 5.26
C ALA A 9 17.52 -17.36 6.45
N ARG A 10 17.30 -16.05 6.62
CA ARG A 10 16.43 -15.49 7.66
C ARG A 10 14.98 -15.97 7.53
N LEU A 11 14.52 -16.26 6.30
CA LEU A 11 13.16 -16.75 6.05
C LEU A 11 12.87 -18.09 6.76
N LYS A 12 13.91 -18.85 7.14
CA LYS A 12 13.76 -20.11 7.90
C LYS A 12 13.38 -19.89 9.36
N SER A 13 13.57 -18.69 9.89
CA SER A 13 13.34 -18.33 11.30
C SER A 13 12.18 -17.36 11.50
N VAL A 14 11.43 -17.04 10.45
CA VAL A 14 10.21 -16.23 10.54
C VAL A 14 9.00 -17.13 10.64
N ASP A 15 7.97 -16.66 11.29
CA ASP A 15 6.74 -17.42 11.50
C ASP A 15 5.86 -17.49 10.26
N MET A 16 5.84 -16.44 9.46
CA MET A 16 5.00 -16.34 8.28
C MET A 16 5.71 -15.51 7.20
N ILE A 17 5.48 -15.87 5.95
CA ILE A 17 6.05 -15.18 4.79
C ILE A 17 4.90 -14.67 3.94
N ILE A 18 4.92 -13.38 3.61
CA ILE A 18 4.00 -12.79 2.63
C ILE A 18 4.82 -12.39 1.41
N SER A 19 4.37 -12.75 0.23
CA SER A 19 5.06 -12.45 -1.02
C SER A 19 4.10 -11.97 -2.12
N LYS A 20 4.62 -11.12 -3.00
CA LYS A 20 3.90 -10.70 -4.22
C LYS A 20 3.89 -11.77 -5.31
N ASP A 21 4.76 -12.72 -5.22
CA ASP A 21 4.90 -13.80 -6.19
C ASP A 21 5.02 -15.17 -5.50
N LYS A 22 4.88 -16.23 -6.30
CA LYS A 22 4.93 -17.63 -5.84
C LYS A 22 6.34 -18.19 -5.69
N ARG A 23 7.37 -17.36 -5.49
CA ARG A 23 8.75 -17.83 -5.35
C ARG A 23 8.98 -18.71 -4.13
N PHE A 24 8.09 -18.65 -3.15
CA PHE A 24 8.16 -19.45 -1.94
C PHE A 24 6.87 -20.22 -1.78
N ASP A 25 6.94 -21.55 -1.79
CA ASP A 25 5.76 -22.45 -1.72
C ASP A 25 4.93 -22.27 -0.44
N SER A 26 5.57 -21.81 0.63
CA SER A 26 4.93 -21.55 1.94
C SER A 26 4.50 -20.10 2.15
N ALA A 27 4.63 -19.24 1.13
CA ALA A 27 4.26 -17.83 1.28
C ALA A 27 2.78 -17.59 0.97
N TYR A 28 2.17 -16.73 1.79
CA TYR A 28 0.86 -16.17 1.50
C TYR A 28 1.00 -15.12 0.40
N LEU A 29 0.14 -15.21 -0.61
CA LEU A 29 0.16 -14.25 -1.70
C LEU A 29 -0.50 -12.95 -1.28
N MET A 30 0.13 -11.85 -1.65
CA MET A 30 -0.47 -10.53 -1.57
C MET A 30 -0.53 -9.87 -2.93
N LYS A 31 -1.59 -9.09 -3.14
CA LYS A 31 -1.78 -8.28 -4.34
C LYS A 31 -2.11 -6.85 -3.95
N TYR A 32 -1.70 -5.90 -4.77
CA TYR A 32 -2.24 -4.56 -4.68
C TYR A 32 -3.57 -4.50 -5.41
N LYS A 33 -4.54 -3.86 -4.78
CA LYS A 33 -5.85 -3.59 -5.33
C LYS A 33 -6.14 -2.09 -5.21
N VAL A 34 -6.76 -1.53 -6.22
CA VAL A 34 -7.26 -0.16 -6.11
C VAL A 34 -8.36 -0.15 -5.05
N SER A 35 -8.21 0.69 -4.05
CA SER A 35 -9.19 0.90 -2.99
C SER A 35 -10.21 1.92 -3.41
N ARG A 36 -9.75 3.12 -3.77
CA ARG A 36 -10.60 4.22 -4.20
C ARG A 36 -9.82 5.24 -5.05
N ILE A 37 -10.57 6.11 -5.72
CA ILE A 37 -10.05 7.35 -6.29
C ILE A 37 -10.79 8.51 -5.63
N TYR A 38 -10.08 9.54 -5.19
CA TYR A 38 -10.67 10.70 -4.55
C TYR A 38 -10.00 11.99 -5.02
N SER A 39 -10.69 13.12 -4.91
CA SER A 39 -10.10 14.42 -5.20
C SER A 39 -9.11 14.81 -4.11
N ILE A 40 -7.94 15.33 -4.49
CA ILE A 40 -6.96 15.87 -3.53
C ILE A 40 -7.56 16.98 -2.64
N LYS A 41 -8.50 17.75 -3.20
CA LYS A 41 -9.18 18.86 -2.53
C LYS A 41 -10.28 18.39 -1.57
N TYR A 42 -10.89 17.23 -1.86
CA TYR A 42 -12.01 16.70 -1.09
C TYR A 42 -11.75 15.22 -0.75
N PRO A 43 -10.80 14.92 0.16
CA PRO A 43 -10.34 13.55 0.41
C PRO A 43 -11.37 12.64 1.07
N ASP A 44 -12.39 13.21 1.72
CA ASP A 44 -13.46 12.45 2.38
C ASP A 44 -14.54 11.94 1.41
N TYR A 45 -14.53 12.43 0.17
CA TYR A 45 -15.49 12.04 -0.84
C TYR A 45 -14.86 11.11 -1.87
N ASP A 46 -15.37 9.88 -1.94
CA ASP A 46 -14.97 8.95 -2.99
C ASP A 46 -15.50 9.42 -4.34
N MET A 47 -14.61 9.50 -5.30
CA MET A 47 -15.01 9.76 -6.67
C MET A 47 -15.38 8.45 -7.36
N LEU A 48 -16.47 8.47 -8.11
CA LEU A 48 -16.78 7.37 -9.01
C LEU A 48 -15.69 7.29 -10.10
N ILE A 49 -15.19 6.09 -10.37
CA ILE A 49 -14.15 5.86 -11.39
C ILE A 49 -14.67 6.22 -12.80
N TYR A 50 -15.99 6.11 -13.03
CA TYR A 50 -16.62 6.34 -14.32
C TYR A 50 -16.22 7.62 -15.05
N PRO A 51 -16.08 8.80 -14.42
CA PRO A 51 -15.67 10.00 -15.12
C PRO A 51 -14.25 9.93 -15.69
N LEU A 52 -13.39 9.07 -15.15
CA LEU A 52 -12.01 8.88 -15.63
C LEU A 52 -11.88 7.71 -16.61
N GLN A 53 -12.84 6.77 -16.63
CA GLN A 53 -12.83 5.65 -17.58
C GLN A 53 -12.92 6.16 -19.02
N ASN A 54 -12.12 5.56 -19.90
CA ASN A 54 -11.97 5.97 -21.30
C ASN A 54 -11.46 7.40 -21.50
N SER A 55 -11.26 8.19 -20.44
CA SER A 55 -10.63 9.50 -20.51
C SER A 55 -9.11 9.39 -20.56
N LYS A 56 -8.47 10.52 -20.89
CA LYS A 56 -7.02 10.67 -20.86
C LYS A 56 -6.64 11.52 -19.64
N VAL A 57 -5.64 11.09 -18.90
CA VAL A 57 -5.17 11.76 -17.68
C VAL A 57 -3.65 11.90 -17.66
N HIS A 58 -3.16 12.90 -16.96
CA HIS A 58 -1.75 12.97 -16.58
C HIS A 58 -1.53 12.08 -15.36
N ALA A 59 -0.78 11.00 -15.52
CA ALA A 59 -0.39 10.11 -14.43
C ALA A 59 0.97 10.55 -13.89
N VAL A 60 0.97 11.20 -12.73
CA VAL A 60 2.17 11.84 -12.14
C VAL A 60 2.63 11.05 -10.93
N THR A 61 3.94 10.73 -10.88
CA THR A 61 4.50 10.02 -9.72
C THR A 61 5.99 10.22 -9.56
N GLY A 62 6.45 10.29 -8.28
CA GLY A 62 7.84 10.32 -7.84
C GLY A 62 8.15 9.15 -6.89
N ILE A 63 7.74 7.92 -7.26
CA ILE A 63 8.02 6.71 -6.48
C ILE A 63 9.02 5.80 -7.19
N GLY A 64 9.71 4.93 -6.43
CA GLY A 64 10.73 4.02 -6.96
C GLY A 64 10.24 2.94 -7.93
N ASN A 65 8.92 2.65 -8.00
CA ASN A 65 8.32 1.69 -8.95
C ASN A 65 7.09 2.28 -9.64
N PRO A 66 7.27 3.20 -10.60
CA PRO A 66 6.17 3.87 -11.29
C PRO A 66 5.33 2.91 -12.17
N GLY A 67 5.96 1.87 -12.71
CA GLY A 67 5.28 0.93 -13.61
C GLY A 67 4.06 0.24 -12.98
N GLN A 68 4.08 -0.02 -11.68
CA GLN A 68 2.93 -0.60 -10.97
C GLN A 68 1.76 0.37 -10.91
N PHE A 69 1.99 1.64 -10.60
CA PHE A 69 0.99 2.70 -10.60
C PHE A 69 0.33 2.86 -11.97
N PHE A 70 1.14 2.94 -13.03
CA PHE A 70 0.62 3.05 -14.39
C PHE A 70 -0.17 1.83 -14.83
N SER A 71 0.27 0.63 -14.48
CA SER A 71 -0.47 -0.61 -14.77
C SER A 71 -1.83 -0.64 -14.08
N MET A 72 -1.93 -0.13 -12.86
CA MET A 72 -3.20 -0.03 -12.14
C MET A 72 -4.18 0.92 -12.84
N LEU A 73 -3.72 2.11 -13.26
CA LEU A 73 -4.57 3.04 -13.99
C LEU A 73 -5.07 2.44 -15.32
N ARG A 74 -4.19 1.76 -16.05
CA ARG A 74 -4.59 1.07 -17.29
C ARG A 74 -5.60 -0.05 -17.07
N SER A 75 -5.50 -0.78 -15.94
CA SER A 75 -6.46 -1.82 -15.58
C SER A 75 -7.85 -1.30 -15.24
N LEU A 76 -7.99 0.00 -15.04
CA LEU A 76 -9.26 0.72 -14.87
C LEU A 76 -9.78 1.35 -16.18
N ASP A 77 -9.21 0.98 -17.35
CA ASP A 77 -9.52 1.55 -18.66
C ASP A 77 -9.25 3.06 -18.76
N ILE A 78 -8.27 3.56 -18.00
CA ILE A 78 -7.83 4.94 -18.03
C ILE A 78 -6.64 5.08 -18.99
N LYS A 79 -6.74 5.98 -19.97
CA LYS A 79 -5.62 6.34 -20.86
C LYS A 79 -4.71 7.32 -20.14
N ILE A 80 -3.41 7.06 -20.13
CA ILE A 80 -2.47 7.86 -19.33
C ILE A 80 -1.42 8.55 -20.19
N ILE A 81 -1.02 9.76 -19.76
CA ILE A 81 0.24 10.43 -20.13
C ILE A 81 1.14 10.28 -18.90
N GLU A 82 2.26 9.59 -19.07
CA GLU A 82 3.14 9.28 -17.95
C GLU A 82 4.09 10.44 -17.65
N HIS A 83 4.15 10.84 -16.37
CA HIS A 83 5.13 11.79 -15.83
C HIS A 83 5.84 11.15 -14.65
N VAL A 84 7.11 10.83 -14.86
CA VAL A 84 7.96 10.17 -13.85
C VAL A 84 8.97 11.17 -13.31
N PHE A 85 8.89 11.41 -12.01
CA PHE A 85 9.86 12.22 -11.27
C PHE A 85 10.78 11.32 -10.44
N PRO A 86 11.95 11.82 -10.01
CA PRO A 86 12.84 11.09 -9.11
C PRO A 86 12.13 10.65 -7.82
N ASP A 87 12.56 9.54 -7.22
CA ASP A 87 11.99 9.10 -5.94
C ASP A 87 12.20 10.18 -4.87
N HIS A 88 11.18 10.40 -4.04
CA HIS A 88 11.12 11.48 -3.04
C HIS A 88 11.15 12.91 -3.60
N TYR A 89 10.81 13.10 -4.87
CA TYR A 89 10.76 14.42 -5.50
C TYR A 89 9.88 15.39 -4.71
N ASN A 90 10.35 16.64 -4.55
CA ASN A 90 9.56 17.72 -3.98
C ASN A 90 8.90 18.49 -5.12
N PHE A 91 7.61 18.26 -5.32
CA PHE A 91 6.85 18.91 -6.37
C PHE A 91 6.71 20.41 -6.11
N SER A 92 6.64 21.17 -7.19
CA SER A 92 6.17 22.55 -7.23
C SER A 92 4.84 22.60 -8.00
N GLU A 93 4.10 23.69 -7.85
CA GLU A 93 2.85 23.89 -8.62
C GLU A 93 3.11 23.82 -10.13
N ASN A 94 4.23 24.38 -10.61
CA ASN A 94 4.59 24.37 -12.03
C ASN A 94 4.78 22.96 -12.60
N ASP A 95 5.20 22.00 -11.80
CA ASP A 95 5.34 20.60 -12.23
C ASP A 95 4.01 19.92 -12.56
N LEU A 96 2.92 20.51 -12.07
CA LEU A 96 1.55 20.00 -12.19
C LEU A 96 0.65 20.92 -13.04
N MET A 97 1.20 21.93 -13.68
CA MET A 97 0.47 22.83 -14.60
C MET A 97 0.53 22.25 -16.02
N PHE A 98 -0.57 21.66 -16.45
CA PHE A 98 -0.76 21.16 -17.81
C PHE A 98 -1.83 22.02 -18.51
N ASP A 99 -1.49 22.57 -19.68
CA ASP A 99 -2.34 23.54 -20.39
C ASP A 99 -3.52 22.91 -21.14
N ASP A 100 -3.62 21.58 -21.14
CA ASP A 100 -4.64 20.85 -21.90
C ASP A 100 -5.93 20.56 -21.09
N GLY A 101 -5.97 20.94 -19.81
CA GLY A 101 -7.12 20.78 -18.93
C GLY A 101 -7.45 19.33 -18.56
N LEU A 102 -6.59 18.36 -18.92
CA LEU A 102 -6.80 16.97 -18.54
C LEU A 102 -6.62 16.76 -17.03
N PRO A 103 -7.35 15.80 -16.44
CA PRO A 103 -7.20 15.47 -15.03
C PRO A 103 -5.78 14.97 -14.72
N ILE A 104 -5.31 15.26 -13.51
CA ILE A 104 -4.09 14.70 -12.95
C ILE A 104 -4.48 13.55 -12.03
N VAL A 105 -3.77 12.43 -12.12
CA VAL A 105 -3.87 11.34 -11.15
C VAL A 105 -2.49 11.06 -10.58
N MET A 106 -2.39 10.98 -9.26
CA MET A 106 -1.13 10.70 -8.57
C MET A 106 -1.30 9.67 -7.45
N THR A 107 -0.18 9.19 -6.92
CA THR A 107 -0.17 8.28 -5.77
C THR A 107 -0.46 9.04 -4.48
N GLU A 108 -0.95 8.35 -3.42
CA GLU A 108 -1.11 8.96 -2.10
C GLU A 108 0.20 9.53 -1.55
N LYS A 109 1.32 8.82 -1.77
CA LYS A 109 2.65 9.26 -1.32
C LYS A 109 3.06 10.60 -1.93
N ASP A 110 2.70 10.85 -3.18
CA ASP A 110 3.03 12.09 -3.87
C ASP A 110 2.01 13.18 -3.58
N ALA A 111 0.73 12.83 -3.49
CA ALA A 111 -0.37 13.76 -3.23
C ALA A 111 -0.21 14.53 -1.91
N VAL A 112 0.28 13.88 -0.84
CA VAL A 112 0.49 14.55 0.46
C VAL A 112 1.47 15.73 0.37
N LYS A 113 2.33 15.78 -0.64
CA LYS A 113 3.27 16.88 -0.88
C LYS A 113 2.65 18.04 -1.66
N CYS A 114 1.46 17.81 -2.23
CA CYS A 114 0.79 18.73 -3.15
C CYS A 114 -0.55 19.25 -2.60
N ILE A 115 -0.92 18.91 -1.37
CA ILE A 115 -2.21 19.26 -0.77
C ILE A 115 -2.45 20.78 -0.78
N ASP A 116 -1.40 21.57 -0.51
CA ASP A 116 -1.49 23.02 -0.38
C ASP A 116 -1.45 23.76 -1.74
N PHE A 117 -1.32 23.04 -2.86
CA PHE A 117 -1.23 23.67 -4.20
C PHE A 117 -2.60 24.10 -4.77
N GLY A 118 -3.70 23.79 -4.10
CA GLY A 118 -5.03 24.24 -4.52
C GLY A 118 -5.51 23.63 -5.85
N LEU A 119 -5.06 22.45 -6.21
CA LEU A 119 -5.36 21.79 -7.47
C LEU A 119 -6.84 21.32 -7.55
N ASP A 120 -7.60 21.88 -8.48
CA ASP A 120 -9.02 21.54 -8.62
C ASP A 120 -9.26 20.23 -9.39
N ASN A 121 -8.41 19.89 -10.36
CA ASN A 121 -8.56 18.72 -11.25
C ASN A 121 -7.48 17.67 -11.00
N CYS A 122 -7.17 17.43 -9.71
CA CYS A 122 -6.18 16.46 -9.28
C CYS A 122 -6.82 15.39 -8.40
N TYR A 123 -6.54 14.14 -8.72
CA TYR A 123 -7.11 12.97 -8.08
C TYR A 123 -6.00 12.06 -7.56
N VAL A 124 -6.33 11.32 -6.53
CA VAL A 124 -5.42 10.42 -5.82
C VAL A 124 -5.91 8.99 -5.99
N LEU A 125 -5.03 8.12 -6.49
CA LEU A 125 -5.27 6.68 -6.52
C LEU A 125 -4.80 6.07 -5.20
N SER A 126 -5.76 5.61 -4.41
CA SER A 126 -5.50 4.85 -3.18
C SER A 126 -5.47 3.37 -3.47
N ILE A 127 -4.56 2.67 -2.82
CA ILE A 127 -4.38 1.23 -2.95
C ILE A 127 -4.49 0.55 -1.60
N MET A 128 -4.97 -0.69 -1.62
CA MET A 128 -4.97 -1.58 -0.48
C MET A 128 -4.20 -2.86 -0.80
N LEU A 129 -3.74 -3.53 0.24
CA LEU A 129 -3.18 -4.87 0.13
C LEU A 129 -4.29 -5.89 0.33
N GLU A 130 -4.46 -6.78 -0.63
CA GLU A 130 -5.27 -7.98 -0.52
C GLU A 130 -4.33 -9.16 -0.26
N ILE A 131 -4.49 -9.82 0.88
CA ILE A 131 -3.70 -10.98 1.28
C ILE A 131 -4.64 -12.18 1.29
N ASP A 132 -4.11 -13.37 0.99
CA ASP A 132 -4.82 -14.64 1.07
C ASP A 132 -5.58 -14.76 2.40
N GLU A 133 -6.88 -15.11 2.35
CA GLU A 133 -7.74 -15.25 3.55
C GLU A 133 -7.15 -16.23 4.57
N LYS A 134 -6.46 -17.27 4.10
CA LYS A 134 -5.76 -18.22 4.95
C LYS A 134 -4.72 -17.55 5.85
N PHE A 135 -4.09 -16.46 5.40
CA PHE A 135 -3.14 -15.70 6.22
C PHE A 135 -3.76 -15.21 7.51
N SER A 136 -4.94 -14.60 7.43
CA SER A 136 -5.63 -14.05 8.61
C SER A 136 -6.00 -15.14 9.62
N LEU A 137 -6.48 -16.28 9.14
CA LEU A 137 -6.82 -17.42 9.99
C LEU A 137 -5.58 -17.99 10.67
N ASP A 138 -4.51 -18.25 9.91
CA ASP A 138 -3.27 -18.81 10.45
C ASP A 138 -2.58 -17.84 11.43
N LEU A 139 -2.67 -16.52 11.17
CA LEU A 139 -2.17 -15.51 12.08
C LEU A 139 -2.94 -15.51 13.41
N LEU A 140 -4.27 -15.52 13.36
CA LEU A 140 -5.11 -15.55 14.55
C LEU A 140 -4.84 -16.81 15.38
N ASN A 141 -4.78 -17.99 14.76
CA ASN A 141 -4.47 -19.24 15.43
C ASN A 141 -3.10 -19.19 16.15
N LYS A 142 -2.08 -18.63 15.49
CA LYS A 142 -0.76 -18.45 16.13
C LYS A 142 -0.81 -17.49 17.33
N LEU A 143 -1.53 -16.40 17.21
CA LEU A 143 -1.68 -15.44 18.29
C LEU A 143 -2.42 -16.04 19.49
N GLU A 144 -3.45 -16.83 19.28
CA GLU A 144 -4.18 -17.54 20.35
C GLU A 144 -3.23 -18.48 21.12
N VAL A 145 -2.45 -19.29 20.41
CA VAL A 145 -1.47 -20.20 21.05
C VAL A 145 -0.48 -19.40 21.92
N ILE A 146 0.06 -18.28 21.41
CA ILE A 146 1.01 -17.45 22.16
C ILE A 146 0.36 -16.83 23.41
N LEU A 147 -0.90 -16.40 23.31
CA LEU A 147 -1.63 -15.82 24.43
C LEU A 147 -1.94 -16.85 25.50
N ASP A 148 -2.36 -18.05 25.12
CA ASP A 148 -2.61 -19.16 26.04
C ASP A 148 -1.37 -19.58 26.81
N ASP A 149 -0.24 -19.67 26.12
CA ASP A 149 1.05 -20.01 26.74
C ASP A 149 1.49 -18.92 27.72
N LYS A 150 1.33 -17.64 27.39
CA LYS A 150 1.59 -16.54 28.32
C LYS A 150 0.70 -16.59 29.56
N GLN A 151 -0.59 -16.87 29.39
CA GLN A 151 -1.51 -17.01 30.53
C GLN A 151 -1.16 -18.18 31.44
N LYS A 152 -0.75 -19.32 30.88
CA LYS A 152 -0.26 -20.48 31.66
C LYS A 152 1.00 -20.12 32.46
N ILE A 153 1.97 -19.44 31.85
CA ILE A 153 3.17 -18.97 32.50
C ILE A 153 2.82 -18.02 33.66
N THR A 154 1.94 -17.05 33.44
CA THR A 154 1.52 -16.08 34.48
C THR A 154 0.82 -16.78 35.66
N ARG A 155 -0.05 -17.77 35.40
CA ARG A 155 -0.71 -18.56 36.46
C ARG A 155 0.28 -19.36 37.27
N ASN A 156 1.32 -19.94 36.64
CA ASN A 156 2.34 -20.73 37.34
C ASN A 156 3.27 -19.87 38.18
N ILE A 157 3.47 -18.61 37.88
CA ILE A 157 4.30 -17.68 38.67
C ILE A 157 3.49 -17.10 39.85
N SER A 158 2.16 -17.09 39.78
CA SER A 158 1.26 -16.44 40.77
C SER A 158 0.86 -17.33 41.95
N VAL A 159 1.42 -18.54 42.12
CA VAL A 159 1.17 -19.42 43.27
C VAL A 159 2.46 -19.57 44.07
N PRO A 160 2.77 -18.69 45.04
CA PRO A 160 3.69 -19.08 46.10
C PRO A 160 2.99 -20.10 46.97
N ASN A 161 3.58 -21.29 47.12
CA ASN A 161 3.19 -22.25 48.16
C ASN A 161 3.34 -21.58 49.54
N LEU A 162 2.24 -21.08 50.07
CA LEU A 162 2.12 -20.78 51.50
C LEU A 162 1.49 -22.02 52.17
N GLN A 163 2.28 -23.04 52.34
CA GLN A 163 2.04 -24.10 53.34
C GLN A 163 3.35 -24.30 54.05
N GLY A 164 3.41 -23.79 55.27
CA GLY A 164 4.41 -24.01 56.29
C GLY A 164 3.80 -23.63 57.62
#